data_80f563f373cf2b4f83536b4f56ce68fe
#
_entry.id   80f563f373cf2b4f83536b4f56ce68fe
#
_cell.length_a   1.000
_cell.length_b   1.000
_cell.length_c   1.000
_cell.angle_alpha   90.00
_cell.angle_beta   90.00
_cell.angle_gamma   90.00
#
_symmetry.space_group_name_H-M   'P 1'
#
loop_
_entity.id
_entity.type
_entity.pdbx_description
1 polymer ?
#
loop_
_entity_poly.entity_id
_entity_poly.type
_entity_poly.pdbx_seq_one_letter_code
_entity_poly.pdbx_strand_id
1 'polypeptide(L)'
;FKGIRPRLSKKETLKRKIRRKKKAIKSGTYDPDSEERFPFHKDDMKYHNMKPKPKENTSAVVFLLMDVSGSMTSNKKFIARSYFFLMYQFLRHRYENIEVVFISHTTTAKRVSEDEFFKRISVGGTLMSSALELERDLIKKQYHPSSWNLYTFYCGDGENWFDDNTRAIALLQELKEINQLVVYSEINERPPDADEEDTVIDWHSPTFDAWKEDMPQSMWTLVMQLLDDKFKRILLIHPDKIWDAFKKVFGAKN
;
A
#
# COMPACT_ATOMS: atom_id res chain seq x y z
N PHE A 1 -15.19 30.64 -15.41
CA PHE A 1 -14.42 31.06 -14.23
C PHE A 1 -13.65 32.31 -14.56
N LYS A 2 -13.91 33.42 -13.83
CA LYS A 2 -13.11 34.65 -13.93
C LYS A 2 -11.84 34.41 -13.11
N GLY A 3 -10.68 34.27 -13.78
CA GLY A 3 -9.38 34.15 -13.13
C GLY A 3 -8.74 35.50 -12.83
N ILE A 4 -7.73 35.50 -11.96
CA ILE A 4 -6.94 36.72 -11.65
C ILE A 4 -5.83 36.93 -12.68
N ARG A 5 -5.48 38.22 -12.98
CA ARG A 5 -4.48 38.59 -14.00
C ARG A 5 -3.16 37.80 -13.96
N PRO A 6 -2.52 37.52 -12.80
CA PRO A 6 -1.28 36.75 -12.74
C PRO A 6 -1.38 35.31 -13.27
N ARG A 7 -2.59 34.78 -13.40
CA ARG A 7 -2.85 33.41 -13.91
C ARG A 7 -3.24 33.38 -15.37
N LEU A 8 -3.21 34.52 -16.08
CA LEU A 8 -3.57 34.59 -17.49
C LEU A 8 -2.58 33.80 -18.35
N SER A 9 -3.09 32.82 -19.09
CA SER A 9 -2.32 32.10 -20.10
C SER A 9 -2.24 32.93 -21.37
N LYS A 10 -1.17 33.73 -21.54
CA LYS A 10 -0.96 34.59 -22.71
C LYS A 10 -1.04 33.79 -24.01
N LYS A 11 -0.42 32.62 -24.08
CA LYS A 11 -0.39 31.73 -25.26
C LYS A 11 -1.79 31.25 -25.65
N GLU A 12 -2.57 30.74 -24.75
CA GLU A 12 -3.92 30.22 -25.06
C GLU A 12 -4.92 31.34 -25.31
N THR A 13 -4.78 32.47 -24.62
CA THR A 13 -5.55 33.71 -24.90
C THR A 13 -5.30 34.20 -26.31
N LEU A 14 -4.02 34.27 -26.73
CA LEU A 14 -3.66 34.70 -28.08
C LEU A 14 -4.21 33.74 -29.15
N LYS A 15 -4.09 32.41 -28.94
CA LYS A 15 -4.66 31.42 -29.86
C LYS A 15 -6.17 31.59 -30.04
N ARG A 16 -6.91 31.87 -28.98
CA ARG A 16 -8.35 32.11 -29.05
C ARG A 16 -8.67 33.39 -29.84
N LYS A 17 -7.96 34.48 -29.55
CA LYS A 17 -8.10 35.73 -30.32
C LYS A 17 -7.86 35.48 -31.81
N ILE A 18 -6.79 34.77 -32.18
CA ILE A 18 -6.47 34.46 -33.58
C ILE A 18 -7.60 33.63 -34.22
N ARG A 19 -8.13 32.62 -33.53
CA ARG A 19 -9.27 31.84 -34.04
C ARG A 19 -10.51 32.71 -34.27
N ARG A 20 -10.81 33.61 -33.34
CA ARG A 20 -11.93 34.57 -33.46
C ARG A 20 -11.72 35.54 -34.61
N LYS A 21 -10.49 36.10 -34.80
CA LYS A 21 -10.14 36.94 -35.94
C LYS A 21 -10.37 36.21 -37.26
N LYS A 22 -9.87 34.98 -37.41
CA LYS A 22 -10.07 34.16 -38.61
C LYS A 22 -11.54 33.92 -38.91
N LYS A 23 -12.37 33.67 -37.89
CA LYS A 23 -13.81 33.49 -38.04
C LYS A 23 -14.49 34.79 -38.47
N ALA A 24 -14.12 35.95 -37.93
CA ALA A 24 -14.65 37.25 -38.26
C ALA A 24 -14.30 37.66 -39.73
N ILE A 25 -13.08 37.35 -40.17
CA ILE A 25 -12.68 37.57 -41.60
C ILE A 25 -13.55 36.68 -42.51
N LYS A 26 -13.71 35.40 -42.17
CA LYS A 26 -14.51 34.45 -42.98
C LYS A 26 -16.00 34.84 -43.07
N SER A 27 -16.53 35.48 -42.01
CA SER A 27 -17.93 35.95 -41.99
C SER A 27 -18.11 37.39 -42.53
N GLY A 28 -17.05 38.05 -43.03
CA GLY A 28 -17.11 39.42 -43.54
C GLY A 28 -17.32 40.50 -42.47
N THR A 29 -17.24 40.13 -41.17
CA THR A 29 -17.45 41.08 -40.05
C THR A 29 -16.18 41.80 -39.61
N TYR A 30 -15.04 41.48 -40.19
CA TYR A 30 -13.76 42.16 -39.98
C TYR A 30 -12.92 42.12 -41.25
N ASP A 31 -12.49 43.30 -41.68
CA ASP A 31 -11.61 43.47 -42.83
C ASP A 31 -10.15 43.28 -42.43
N PRO A 32 -9.41 42.30 -43.03
CA PRO A 32 -8.02 42.05 -42.71
C PRO A 32 -7.08 43.21 -43.06
N ASP A 33 -7.45 44.07 -44.04
CA ASP A 33 -6.67 45.20 -44.51
C ASP A 33 -6.96 46.50 -43.74
N SER A 34 -7.85 46.46 -42.77
CA SER A 34 -8.15 47.57 -41.87
C SER A 34 -6.95 47.93 -41.01
N GLU A 35 -6.66 49.22 -40.86
CA GLU A 35 -5.63 49.72 -39.93
C GLU A 35 -5.95 49.46 -38.46
N GLU A 36 -7.22 49.16 -38.14
CA GLU A 36 -7.64 48.89 -36.78
C GLU A 36 -7.18 47.49 -36.31
N ARG A 37 -6.51 47.46 -35.16
CA ARG A 37 -6.13 46.20 -34.52
C ARG A 37 -7.35 45.45 -33.99
N PHE A 38 -7.52 44.20 -34.41
CA PHE A 38 -8.56 43.35 -33.89
C PHE A 38 -8.48 43.25 -32.34
N PRO A 39 -9.54 43.66 -31.58
CA PRO A 39 -9.47 43.80 -30.14
C PRO A 39 -9.47 42.45 -29.42
N PHE A 40 -8.95 42.42 -28.18
CA PHE A 40 -9.16 41.29 -27.28
C PHE A 40 -10.58 41.36 -26.72
N HIS A 41 -11.23 40.20 -26.63
CA HIS A 41 -12.52 40.03 -25.97
C HIS A 41 -12.38 39.25 -24.67
N LYS A 42 -13.33 39.41 -23.74
CA LYS A 42 -13.32 38.69 -22.47
C LYS A 42 -13.33 37.17 -22.65
N ASP A 43 -13.98 36.68 -23.71
CA ASP A 43 -14.06 35.26 -24.05
C ASP A 43 -12.74 34.66 -24.55
N ASP A 44 -11.81 35.52 -25.03
CA ASP A 44 -10.48 35.07 -25.43
C ASP A 44 -9.62 34.68 -24.21
N MET A 45 -9.92 35.26 -23.05
CA MET A 45 -9.09 35.10 -21.86
C MET A 45 -9.12 33.69 -21.30
N LYS A 46 -7.96 33.05 -21.22
CA LYS A 46 -7.73 31.76 -20.58
C LYS A 46 -6.81 31.92 -19.39
N TYR A 47 -7.17 31.25 -18.33
CA TYR A 47 -6.40 31.26 -17.08
C TYR A 47 -5.88 29.87 -16.75
N HIS A 48 -4.68 29.79 -16.20
CA HIS A 48 -4.17 28.56 -15.64
C HIS A 48 -4.99 28.17 -14.41
N ASN A 49 -5.51 26.95 -14.41
CA ASN A 49 -6.16 26.38 -13.24
C ASN A 49 -5.06 25.74 -12.37
N MET A 50 -4.89 26.26 -11.16
CA MET A 50 -4.03 25.61 -10.17
C MET A 50 -4.86 24.53 -9.48
N LYS A 51 -4.55 23.29 -9.77
CA LYS A 51 -4.98 22.20 -8.91
C LYS A 51 -4.05 22.21 -7.69
N PRO A 52 -4.58 22.23 -6.47
CA PRO A 52 -3.72 22.02 -5.31
C PRO A 52 -3.03 20.67 -5.48
N LYS A 53 -1.70 20.65 -5.50
CA LYS A 53 -0.96 19.40 -5.40
C LYS A 53 -1.13 18.93 -3.95
N PRO A 54 -1.62 17.72 -3.70
CA PRO A 54 -1.64 17.19 -2.34
C PRO A 54 -0.22 17.32 -1.76
N LYS A 55 -0.11 17.82 -0.55
CA LYS A 55 1.17 17.84 0.16
C LYS A 55 1.53 16.39 0.42
N GLU A 56 2.62 15.91 -0.14
CA GLU A 56 3.14 14.58 0.15
C GLU A 56 3.53 14.56 1.63
N ASN A 57 2.99 13.61 2.39
CA ASN A 57 3.37 13.43 3.78
C ASN A 57 4.82 12.91 3.80
N THR A 58 5.67 13.58 4.54
CA THR A 58 7.07 13.16 4.74
C THR A 58 7.20 12.16 5.88
N SER A 59 6.13 11.93 6.62
CA SER A 59 6.07 11.01 7.75
C SER A 59 5.36 9.72 7.37
N ALA A 60 5.87 8.60 7.84
CA ALA A 60 5.27 7.29 7.68
C ALA A 60 5.18 6.55 9.01
N VAL A 61 4.14 5.76 9.19
CA VAL A 61 4.06 4.77 10.26
C VAL A 61 4.00 3.37 9.67
N VAL A 62 4.78 2.48 10.25
CA VAL A 62 4.88 1.08 9.85
C VAL A 62 4.33 0.23 10.98
N PHE A 63 3.19 -0.41 10.75
CA PHE A 63 2.61 -1.38 11.66
C PHE A 63 3.17 -2.76 11.34
N LEU A 64 3.86 -3.35 12.31
CA LEU A 64 4.38 -4.71 12.24
C LEU A 64 3.53 -5.60 13.14
N LEU A 65 2.71 -6.44 12.54
CA LEU A 65 1.80 -7.34 13.23
C LEU A 65 2.36 -8.76 13.15
N MET A 66 2.55 -9.40 14.29
CA MET A 66 3.07 -10.77 14.34
C MET A 66 2.20 -11.67 15.20
N ASP A 67 1.86 -12.81 14.63
CA ASP A 67 1.36 -13.94 15.40
C ASP A 67 2.49 -14.46 16.32
N VAL A 68 2.16 -14.63 17.60
CA VAL A 68 3.08 -15.18 18.59
C VAL A 68 2.51 -16.44 19.24
N SER A 69 1.54 -17.10 18.59
CA SER A 69 0.96 -18.38 19.02
C SER A 69 2.03 -19.47 19.16
N GLY A 70 1.63 -20.61 19.72
CA GLY A 70 2.56 -21.71 20.00
C GLY A 70 3.19 -22.34 18.76
N SER A 71 2.52 -22.27 17.61
CA SER A 71 2.99 -22.75 16.30
C SER A 71 4.09 -21.87 15.68
N MET A 72 4.21 -20.61 16.14
CA MET A 72 5.27 -19.69 15.73
C MET A 72 6.58 -20.01 16.45
N THR A 73 7.37 -20.94 15.88
CA THR A 73 8.69 -21.36 16.37
C THR A 73 9.70 -20.21 16.44
N SER A 74 10.82 -20.43 17.13
CA SER A 74 11.92 -19.44 17.16
C SER A 74 12.49 -19.14 15.77
N ASN A 75 12.52 -20.14 14.89
CA ASN A 75 13.01 -19.98 13.52
C ASN A 75 12.01 -19.17 12.66
N LYS A 76 10.71 -19.45 12.76
CA LYS A 76 9.67 -18.63 12.12
C LYS A 76 9.77 -17.15 12.56
N LYS A 77 9.98 -16.90 13.85
CA LYS A 77 10.21 -15.54 14.38
C LYS A 77 11.48 -14.92 13.85
N PHE A 78 12.55 -15.68 13.64
CA PHE A 78 13.77 -15.19 13.02
C PHE A 78 13.54 -14.76 11.55
N ILE A 79 12.79 -15.55 10.78
CA ILE A 79 12.40 -15.21 9.41
C ILE A 79 11.56 -13.92 9.40
N ALA A 80 10.54 -13.83 10.27
CA ALA A 80 9.72 -12.62 10.41
C ALA A 80 10.55 -11.38 10.73
N ARG A 81 11.46 -11.49 11.71
CA ARG A 81 12.37 -10.41 12.10
C ARG A 81 13.23 -9.92 10.94
N SER A 82 13.85 -10.85 10.24
CA SER A 82 14.72 -10.53 9.10
C SER A 82 13.94 -9.83 7.98
N TYR A 83 12.74 -10.30 7.70
CA TYR A 83 11.84 -9.67 6.74
C TYR A 83 11.41 -8.28 7.18
N PHE A 84 10.93 -8.10 8.39
CA PHE A 84 10.50 -6.80 8.93
C PHE A 84 11.65 -5.79 8.95
N PHE A 85 12.86 -6.22 9.32
CA PHE A 85 14.04 -5.37 9.28
C PHE A 85 14.30 -4.81 7.88
N LEU A 86 14.21 -5.67 6.85
CA LEU A 86 14.43 -5.24 5.47
C LEU A 86 13.36 -4.25 5.00
N MET A 87 12.08 -4.48 5.34
CA MET A 87 10.98 -3.57 5.05
C MET A 87 11.19 -2.19 5.70
N TYR A 88 11.55 -2.19 6.98
CA TYR A 88 11.82 -0.97 7.73
C TYR A 88 12.98 -0.17 7.13
N GLN A 89 14.11 -0.83 6.82
CA GLN A 89 15.27 -0.18 6.22
C GLN A 89 14.91 0.49 4.88
N PHE A 90 14.12 -0.17 4.04
CA PHE A 90 13.67 0.39 2.78
C PHE A 90 12.81 1.65 2.96
N LEU A 91 11.83 1.60 3.86
CA LEU A 91 10.94 2.72 4.10
C LEU A 91 11.68 3.90 4.74
N ARG A 92 12.69 3.64 5.59
CA ARG A 92 13.55 4.66 6.19
C ARG A 92 14.33 5.47 5.15
N HIS A 93 14.66 4.91 4.01
CA HIS A 93 15.29 5.66 2.91
C HIS A 93 14.29 6.53 2.13
N ARG A 94 13.00 6.25 2.25
CA ARG A 94 11.97 6.94 1.49
C ARG A 94 11.31 8.08 2.25
N TYR A 95 11.31 8.03 3.58
CA TYR A 95 10.64 9.00 4.44
C TYR A 95 11.62 9.63 5.43
N GLU A 96 11.43 10.93 5.68
CA GLU A 96 12.27 11.69 6.64
C GLU A 96 11.96 11.30 8.10
N ASN A 97 10.69 10.99 8.37
CA ASN A 97 10.21 10.63 9.70
C ASN A 97 9.43 9.33 9.63
N ILE A 98 9.91 8.32 10.34
CA ILE A 98 9.27 6.99 10.42
C ILE A 98 9.04 6.61 11.88
N GLU A 99 7.81 6.20 12.18
CA GLU A 99 7.48 5.49 13.40
C GLU A 99 7.20 4.02 13.10
N VAL A 100 7.61 3.13 14.02
CA VAL A 100 7.31 1.70 13.97
C VAL A 100 6.45 1.32 15.15
N VAL A 101 5.35 0.65 14.86
CA VAL A 101 4.43 0.15 15.86
C VAL A 101 4.42 -1.37 15.82
N PHE A 102 4.87 -1.98 16.91
CA PHE A 102 4.90 -3.43 17.05
C PHE A 102 3.63 -3.91 17.72
N ILE A 103 2.91 -4.82 17.08
CA ILE A 103 1.70 -5.46 17.59
C ILE A 103 1.91 -6.97 17.58
N SER A 104 1.90 -7.57 18.75
CA SER A 104 1.87 -9.03 18.89
C SER A 104 0.47 -9.52 19.25
N HIS A 105 0.05 -10.64 18.70
CA HIS A 105 -1.26 -11.20 19.00
C HIS A 105 -1.24 -12.73 19.14
N THR A 106 -2.22 -13.20 19.85
CA THR A 106 -2.73 -14.59 19.89
C THR A 106 -4.25 -14.47 19.75
N THR A 107 -5.02 -14.81 20.78
CA THR A 107 -6.46 -14.49 20.87
C THR A 107 -6.70 -13.02 21.27
N THR A 108 -5.68 -12.31 21.72
CA THR A 108 -5.71 -10.89 22.05
C THR A 108 -4.47 -10.21 21.54
N ALA A 109 -4.60 -8.96 21.11
CA ALA A 109 -3.49 -8.16 20.61
C ALA A 109 -2.99 -7.14 21.63
N LYS A 110 -1.69 -6.84 21.57
CA LYS A 110 -1.03 -5.82 22.39
C LYS A 110 0.02 -5.08 21.58
N ARG A 111 0.09 -3.75 21.78
CA ARG A 111 1.26 -2.97 21.39
C ARG A 111 2.41 -3.32 22.35
N VAL A 112 3.56 -3.65 21.82
CA VAL A 112 4.73 -4.12 22.58
C VAL A 112 5.98 -3.37 22.16
N SER A 113 7.06 -3.46 22.95
CA SER A 113 8.37 -2.98 22.52
C SER A 113 8.98 -3.91 21.46
N GLU A 114 9.98 -3.43 20.71
CA GLU A 114 10.72 -4.24 19.74
C GLU A 114 11.30 -5.51 20.38
N ASP A 115 11.89 -5.36 21.56
CA ASP A 115 12.50 -6.46 22.32
C ASP A 115 11.47 -7.56 22.69
N GLU A 116 10.28 -7.12 23.13
CA GLU A 116 9.19 -8.00 23.49
C GLU A 116 8.59 -8.70 22.27
N PHE A 117 8.47 -7.97 21.16
CA PHE A 117 7.91 -8.47 19.92
C PHE A 117 8.64 -9.72 19.40
N PHE A 118 9.97 -9.71 19.45
CA PHE A 118 10.76 -10.82 18.92
C PHE A 118 11.13 -11.92 19.96
N LYS A 119 11.01 -11.63 21.25
CA LYS A 119 11.35 -12.59 22.32
C LYS A 119 10.15 -13.34 22.86
N ARG A 120 8.94 -12.79 22.68
CA ARG A 120 7.74 -13.33 23.31
C ARG A 120 7.36 -14.68 22.71
N ILE A 121 7.20 -15.67 23.56
CA ILE A 121 6.56 -16.95 23.30
C ILE A 121 5.21 -16.89 24.02
N SER A 122 4.14 -17.17 23.32
CA SER A 122 2.81 -17.26 23.93
C SER A 122 2.21 -18.64 23.66
N VAL A 123 1.30 -19.05 24.51
CA VAL A 123 0.50 -20.26 24.35
C VAL A 123 -0.93 -19.81 24.15
N GLY A 124 -1.59 -20.30 23.11
CA GLY A 124 -2.99 -19.96 22.83
C GLY A 124 -3.31 -20.10 21.35
N GLY A 125 -4.59 -19.95 21.03
CA GLY A 125 -5.08 -19.91 19.64
C GLY A 125 -4.79 -18.56 18.98
N THR A 126 -5.16 -18.43 17.71
CA THR A 126 -4.89 -17.26 16.87
C THR A 126 -6.18 -16.57 16.45
N LEU A 127 -6.35 -15.31 16.81
CA LEU A 127 -7.37 -14.40 16.30
C LEU A 127 -6.68 -13.23 15.58
N MET A 128 -6.61 -13.31 14.27
CA MET A 128 -5.99 -12.27 13.44
C MET A 128 -6.72 -10.93 13.57
N SER A 129 -8.05 -10.97 13.67
CA SER A 129 -8.88 -9.76 13.81
C SER A 129 -8.46 -8.92 15.01
N SER A 130 -8.00 -9.52 16.09
CA SER A 130 -7.60 -8.79 17.31
C SER A 130 -6.44 -7.83 17.04
N ALA A 131 -5.45 -8.23 16.21
CA ALA A 131 -4.33 -7.37 15.83
C ALA A 131 -4.76 -6.24 14.87
N LEU A 132 -5.60 -6.56 13.89
CA LEU A 132 -6.11 -5.60 12.91
C LEU A 132 -7.02 -4.55 13.57
N GLU A 133 -7.81 -4.94 14.56
CA GLU A 133 -8.62 -3.99 15.34
C GLU A 133 -7.78 -3.04 16.16
N LEU A 134 -6.75 -3.55 16.83
CA LEU A 134 -5.82 -2.71 17.58
C LEU A 134 -5.10 -1.72 16.66
N GLU A 135 -4.64 -2.15 15.49
CA GLU A 135 -4.05 -1.28 14.47
C GLU A 135 -5.03 -0.19 14.04
N ARG A 136 -6.25 -0.58 13.65
CA ARG A 136 -7.31 0.35 13.24
C ARG A 136 -7.58 1.41 14.31
N ASP A 137 -7.64 1.01 15.58
CA ASP A 137 -7.87 1.91 16.70
C ASP A 137 -6.69 2.86 16.93
N LEU A 138 -5.45 2.40 16.76
CA LEU A 138 -4.25 3.25 16.82
C LEU A 138 -4.22 4.25 15.67
N ILE A 139 -4.59 3.83 14.45
CA ILE A 139 -4.73 4.73 13.31
C ILE A 139 -5.73 5.84 13.61
N LYS A 140 -6.92 5.50 14.12
CA LYS A 140 -7.96 6.49 14.46
C LYS A 140 -7.51 7.46 15.56
N LYS A 141 -6.72 7.01 16.53
CA LYS A 141 -6.32 7.82 17.69
C LYS A 141 -5.04 8.62 17.48
N GLN A 142 -4.05 8.08 16.75
CA GLN A 142 -2.67 8.60 16.73
C GLN A 142 -2.12 8.83 15.33
N TYR A 143 -2.53 8.05 14.33
CA TYR A 143 -1.88 8.03 13.00
C TYR A 143 -2.85 8.31 11.86
N HIS A 144 -3.51 9.48 11.92
CA HIS A 144 -4.54 9.81 10.95
C HIS A 144 -3.97 9.84 9.51
N PRO A 145 -4.65 9.22 8.50
CA PRO A 145 -4.15 9.09 7.12
C PRO A 145 -3.87 10.43 6.42
N SER A 146 -4.48 11.54 6.88
CA SER A 146 -4.19 12.87 6.34
C SER A 146 -2.78 13.40 6.68
N SER A 147 -2.14 12.83 7.70
CA SER A 147 -0.84 13.27 8.23
C SER A 147 0.25 12.21 8.11
N TRP A 148 -0.13 10.96 7.96
CA TRP A 148 0.77 9.81 7.94
C TRP A 148 0.56 8.96 6.68
N ASN A 149 1.65 8.45 6.12
CA ASN A 149 1.61 7.34 5.16
C ASN A 149 1.63 6.04 5.97
N LEU A 150 0.60 5.24 5.83
CA LEU A 150 0.38 4.04 6.62
C LEU A 150 0.85 2.80 5.87
N TYR A 151 1.58 1.92 6.55
CA TYR A 151 2.07 0.65 6.03
C TYR A 151 1.79 -0.46 7.02
N THR A 152 1.17 -1.55 6.58
CA THR A 152 0.88 -2.71 7.40
C THR A 152 1.62 -3.94 6.87
N PHE A 153 2.37 -4.58 7.74
CA PHE A 153 3.02 -5.87 7.46
C PHE A 153 2.56 -6.87 8.51
N TYR A 154 1.74 -7.81 8.10
CA TYR A 154 1.33 -8.94 8.92
C TYR A 154 2.22 -10.13 8.66
N CYS A 155 2.57 -10.88 9.72
CA CYS A 155 3.35 -12.10 9.64
C CYS A 155 2.80 -13.14 10.61
N GLY A 156 2.45 -14.31 10.11
CA GLY A 156 1.94 -15.45 10.84
C GLY A 156 2.21 -16.74 10.07
N ASP A 157 1.79 -17.87 10.59
CA ASP A 157 1.95 -19.19 9.93
C ASP A 157 0.70 -19.65 9.17
N GLY A 158 -0.25 -18.75 8.98
CA GLY A 158 -1.48 -19.02 8.24
C GLY A 158 -2.61 -19.62 9.07
N GLU A 159 -2.36 -19.96 10.33
CA GLU A 159 -3.39 -20.40 11.24
C GLU A 159 -4.26 -19.23 11.70
N ASN A 160 -5.56 -19.41 11.67
CA ASN A 160 -6.54 -18.49 12.26
C ASN A 160 -7.81 -19.28 12.60
N TRP A 161 -8.52 -18.88 13.62
CA TRP A 161 -9.79 -19.51 13.94
C TRP A 161 -10.80 -19.26 12.82
N PHE A 162 -11.47 -20.32 12.42
CA PHE A 162 -12.42 -20.30 11.31
C PHE A 162 -13.48 -19.18 11.46
N ASP A 163 -14.06 -19.05 12.64
CA ASP A 163 -15.10 -18.05 12.92
C ASP A 163 -14.58 -16.60 12.85
N ASP A 164 -13.25 -16.41 12.94
CA ASP A 164 -12.58 -15.11 12.83
C ASP A 164 -12.29 -14.69 11.39
N ASN A 165 -12.24 -15.63 10.46
CA ASN A 165 -11.81 -15.39 9.09
C ASN A 165 -12.60 -14.26 8.40
N THR A 166 -13.92 -14.29 8.51
CA THR A 166 -14.78 -13.26 7.88
C THR A 166 -14.49 -11.87 8.43
N ARG A 167 -14.28 -11.79 9.75
CA ARG A 167 -13.95 -10.53 10.44
C ARG A 167 -12.56 -10.03 10.05
N ALA A 168 -11.58 -10.92 10.01
CA ALA A 168 -10.21 -10.59 9.62
C ALA A 168 -10.15 -10.05 8.18
N ILE A 169 -10.84 -10.69 7.24
CA ILE A 169 -10.91 -10.23 5.83
C ILE A 169 -11.59 -8.86 5.73
N ALA A 170 -12.69 -8.62 6.44
CA ALA A 170 -13.35 -7.32 6.43
C ALA A 170 -12.44 -6.20 6.97
N LEU A 171 -11.67 -6.48 8.03
CA LEU A 171 -10.70 -5.52 8.59
C LEU A 171 -9.52 -5.29 7.64
N LEU A 172 -9.00 -6.32 7.00
CA LEU A 172 -7.96 -6.17 5.99
C LEU A 172 -8.43 -5.31 4.81
N GLN A 173 -9.68 -5.47 4.39
CA GLN A 173 -10.28 -4.62 3.35
C GLN A 173 -10.38 -3.16 3.82
N GLU A 174 -10.85 -2.90 5.07
CA GLU A 174 -10.89 -1.54 5.64
C GLU A 174 -9.49 -0.92 5.70
N LEU A 175 -8.50 -1.66 6.19
CA LEU A 175 -7.12 -1.19 6.30
C LEU A 175 -6.48 -0.93 4.94
N LYS A 176 -6.73 -1.77 3.94
CA LYS A 176 -6.25 -1.59 2.56
C LYS A 176 -6.67 -0.25 1.97
N GLU A 177 -7.89 0.22 2.23
CA GLU A 177 -8.39 1.49 1.68
C GLU A 177 -7.58 2.70 2.20
N ILE A 178 -7.14 2.66 3.45
CA ILE A 178 -6.46 3.77 4.12
C ILE A 178 -4.93 3.67 4.10
N ASN A 179 -4.39 2.47 3.90
CA ASN A 179 -2.96 2.23 3.83
C ASN A 179 -2.39 2.50 2.41
N GLN A 180 -1.10 2.82 2.35
CA GLN A 180 -0.34 2.85 1.10
C GLN A 180 -0.04 1.43 0.61
N LEU A 181 0.18 0.52 1.55
CA LEU A 181 0.45 -0.88 1.28
C LEU A 181 0.11 -1.74 2.50
N VAL A 182 -0.58 -2.84 2.26
CA VAL A 182 -0.79 -3.94 3.21
C VAL A 182 -0.12 -5.18 2.66
N VAL A 183 0.68 -5.85 3.48
CA VAL A 183 1.33 -7.11 3.10
C VAL A 183 0.96 -8.19 4.08
N TYR A 184 0.29 -9.22 3.60
CA TYR A 184 0.05 -10.46 4.32
C TYR A 184 1.20 -11.43 4.04
N SER A 185 1.94 -11.79 5.08
CA SER A 185 3.08 -12.70 4.99
C SER A 185 2.77 -13.98 5.75
N GLU A 186 2.85 -15.10 5.08
CA GLU A 186 2.73 -16.42 5.71
C GLU A 186 4.11 -17.06 5.80
N ILE A 187 4.46 -17.58 6.97
CA ILE A 187 5.72 -18.30 7.19
C ILE A 187 5.42 -19.78 7.22
N ASN A 188 5.98 -20.51 6.28
CA ASN A 188 5.86 -21.96 6.20
C ASN A 188 7.26 -22.55 6.04
N GLU A 189 7.84 -22.98 7.18
CA GLU A 189 9.18 -23.58 7.18
C GLU A 189 9.17 -24.92 6.45
N ARG A 190 10.07 -25.07 5.47
CA ARG A 190 10.37 -26.38 4.90
C ARG A 190 11.48 -27.06 5.68
N PRO A 191 11.44 -28.39 5.76
CA PRO A 191 12.58 -29.17 6.24
C PRO A 191 13.84 -28.85 5.43
N PRO A 192 15.05 -28.89 6.04
CA PRO A 192 16.32 -28.64 5.36
C PRO A 192 16.60 -29.58 4.18
N ASP A 193 15.94 -30.72 4.15
CA ASP A 193 16.12 -31.85 3.20
C ASP A 193 15.13 -31.77 2.01
N ALA A 194 14.29 -30.74 1.92
CA ALA A 194 13.42 -30.54 0.77
C ALA A 194 14.27 -30.14 -0.45
N ASP A 195 14.14 -30.90 -1.55
CA ASP A 195 14.90 -30.70 -2.77
C ASP A 195 14.83 -29.26 -3.28
N GLU A 196 15.95 -28.73 -3.83
CA GLU A 196 16.04 -27.34 -4.30
C GLU A 196 15.01 -27.02 -5.41
N GLU A 197 14.60 -28.00 -6.21
CA GLU A 197 13.54 -27.83 -7.21
C GLU A 197 12.20 -27.46 -6.59
N ASP A 198 11.92 -27.93 -5.39
CA ASP A 198 10.73 -27.57 -4.61
C ASP A 198 10.81 -26.18 -3.95
N THR A 199 11.98 -25.54 -3.94
CA THR A 199 12.20 -24.24 -3.27
C THR A 199 11.84 -23.04 -4.12
N VAL A 200 11.69 -23.20 -5.44
CA VAL A 200 11.19 -22.15 -6.35
C VAL A 200 9.67 -22.27 -6.45
N ILE A 201 9.00 -21.97 -5.36
CA ILE A 201 7.55 -21.80 -5.43
C ILE A 201 7.27 -20.56 -6.25
N ASP A 202 6.88 -20.76 -7.49
CA ASP A 202 6.21 -19.73 -8.25
C ASP A 202 4.83 -19.50 -7.62
N TRP A 203 4.72 -18.42 -6.86
CA TRP A 203 3.50 -17.97 -6.18
C TRP A 203 2.32 -17.75 -7.13
N HIS A 204 2.59 -17.65 -8.42
CA HIS A 204 1.64 -17.57 -9.51
C HIS A 204 1.46 -18.91 -10.21
N SER A 205 2.17 -19.96 -9.74
CA SER A 205 2.02 -21.30 -10.28
C SER A 205 0.64 -21.85 -9.91
N PRO A 206 -0.13 -22.33 -10.90
CA PRO A 206 -1.39 -23.04 -10.63
C PRO A 206 -1.22 -24.24 -9.69
N THR A 207 -0.04 -24.86 -9.69
CA THR A 207 0.27 -25.99 -8.81
C THR A 207 0.39 -25.60 -7.34
N PHE A 208 0.89 -24.39 -7.04
CA PHE A 208 0.94 -23.91 -5.66
C PHE A 208 -0.43 -23.51 -5.13
N ASP A 209 -1.21 -22.83 -5.95
CA ASP A 209 -2.59 -22.50 -5.61
C ASP A 209 -3.44 -23.80 -5.48
N ALA A 210 -3.24 -24.80 -6.34
CA ALA A 210 -3.91 -26.09 -6.24
C ALA A 210 -3.58 -26.84 -4.93
N TRP A 211 -2.33 -26.80 -4.46
CA TRP A 211 -1.98 -27.42 -3.17
C TRP A 211 -2.66 -26.75 -1.97
N LYS A 212 -2.90 -25.45 -2.04
CA LYS A 212 -3.64 -24.67 -1.03
C LYS A 212 -5.16 -24.68 -1.25
N GLU A 213 -5.64 -24.99 -2.47
CA GLU A 213 -7.07 -25.15 -2.79
C GLU A 213 -7.69 -26.34 -2.05
N ASP A 214 -6.91 -27.36 -1.68
CA ASP A 214 -7.35 -28.42 -0.75
C ASP A 214 -7.62 -27.89 0.68
N MET A 215 -7.27 -26.61 0.97
CA MET A 215 -7.65 -25.88 2.19
C MET A 215 -8.44 -24.62 1.83
N PRO A 216 -9.67 -24.71 1.32
CA PRO A 216 -10.41 -23.58 0.77
C PRO A 216 -10.72 -22.46 1.76
N GLN A 217 -10.44 -22.66 3.03
CA GLN A 217 -10.71 -21.72 4.12
C GLN A 217 -9.45 -21.22 4.84
N SER A 218 -8.26 -21.50 4.31
CA SER A 218 -7.02 -20.94 4.84
C SER A 218 -6.98 -19.42 4.59
N MET A 219 -6.33 -18.69 5.49
CA MET A 219 -6.15 -17.23 5.30
C MET A 219 -5.44 -16.92 3.99
N TRP A 220 -4.50 -17.77 3.56
CA TRP A 220 -3.82 -17.66 2.27
C TRP A 220 -4.79 -17.58 1.08
N THR A 221 -5.80 -18.44 1.06
CA THR A 221 -6.82 -18.47 0.00
C THR A 221 -7.78 -17.29 0.13
N LEU A 222 -8.23 -17.00 1.35
CA LEU A 222 -9.19 -15.92 1.58
C LEU A 222 -8.66 -14.54 1.22
N VAL A 223 -7.38 -14.25 1.44
CA VAL A 223 -6.79 -12.96 1.09
C VAL A 223 -6.60 -12.76 -0.42
N MET A 224 -6.76 -13.79 -1.26
CA MET A 224 -6.67 -13.66 -2.72
C MET A 224 -7.59 -12.59 -3.29
N GLN A 225 -8.79 -12.49 -2.76
CA GLN A 225 -9.79 -11.50 -3.20
C GLN A 225 -9.37 -10.04 -2.93
N LEU A 226 -8.36 -9.82 -2.08
CA LEU A 226 -7.86 -8.50 -1.72
C LEU A 226 -6.68 -8.04 -2.58
N LEU A 227 -6.09 -8.94 -3.38
CA LEU A 227 -4.85 -8.69 -4.11
C LEU A 227 -5.00 -7.57 -5.15
N ASP A 228 -4.13 -6.57 -5.04
CA ASP A 228 -3.95 -5.50 -6.02
C ASP A 228 -2.61 -4.76 -5.79
N ASP A 229 -2.49 -3.52 -6.28
CA ASP A 229 -1.27 -2.74 -6.08
C ASP A 229 -1.05 -2.32 -4.62
N LYS A 230 -2.13 -2.23 -3.81
CA LYS A 230 -2.09 -1.86 -2.38
C LYS A 230 -2.07 -3.05 -1.44
N PHE A 231 -2.47 -4.24 -1.89
CA PHE A 231 -2.49 -5.45 -1.07
C PHE A 231 -1.67 -6.55 -1.73
N LYS A 232 -0.65 -7.02 -1.01
CA LYS A 232 0.22 -8.11 -1.45
C LYS A 232 0.14 -9.28 -0.49
N ARG A 233 0.30 -10.51 -1.01
CA ARG A 233 0.58 -11.68 -0.19
C ARG A 233 1.93 -12.27 -0.54
N ILE A 234 2.64 -12.76 0.45
CA ILE A 234 3.94 -13.41 0.28
C ILE A 234 4.05 -14.64 1.18
N LEU A 235 4.81 -15.62 0.72
CA LEU A 235 5.19 -16.79 1.50
C LEU A 235 6.67 -16.71 1.83
N LEU A 236 7.01 -16.91 3.09
CA LEU A 236 8.37 -16.89 3.62
C LEU A 236 8.73 -18.30 4.06
N ILE A 237 9.54 -19.00 3.29
CA ILE A 237 9.89 -20.41 3.54
C ILE A 237 11.30 -20.60 4.11
N HIS A 238 12.21 -19.67 3.80
CA HIS A 238 13.60 -19.74 4.23
C HIS A 238 14.21 -18.33 4.29
N PRO A 239 15.17 -18.07 5.19
CA PRO A 239 15.86 -16.77 5.26
C PRO A 239 16.44 -16.27 3.92
N ASP A 240 17.00 -17.16 3.11
CA ASP A 240 17.60 -16.82 1.81
C ASP A 240 16.59 -16.30 0.78
N LYS A 241 15.30 -16.62 0.96
CA LYS A 241 14.22 -16.17 0.08
C LYS A 241 13.61 -14.82 0.47
N ILE A 242 14.03 -14.25 1.60
CA ILE A 242 13.51 -12.96 2.09
C ILE A 242 13.78 -11.83 1.07
N TRP A 243 14.93 -11.85 0.40
CA TRP A 243 15.26 -10.85 -0.62
C TRP A 243 14.34 -10.93 -1.84
N ASP A 244 13.98 -12.13 -2.28
CA ASP A 244 13.04 -12.33 -3.38
C ASP A 244 11.63 -11.90 -3.01
N ALA A 245 11.19 -12.21 -1.78
CA ALA A 245 9.94 -11.71 -1.23
C ALA A 245 9.91 -10.18 -1.17
N PHE A 246 11.00 -9.54 -0.76
CA PHE A 246 11.15 -8.09 -0.76
C PHE A 246 11.00 -7.50 -2.16
N LYS A 247 11.70 -8.06 -3.16
CA LYS A 247 11.59 -7.60 -4.57
C LYS A 247 10.16 -7.69 -5.10
N LYS A 248 9.39 -8.71 -4.71
CA LYS A 248 7.97 -8.83 -5.09
C LYS A 248 7.09 -7.74 -4.49
N VAL A 249 7.38 -7.31 -3.28
CA VAL A 249 6.62 -6.25 -2.60
C VAL A 249 6.92 -4.88 -3.19
N PHE A 250 8.21 -4.55 -3.38
CA PHE A 250 8.68 -3.21 -3.74
C PHE A 250 9.37 -3.11 -5.09
N GLY A 251 9.64 -4.23 -5.75
CA GLY A 251 10.25 -4.22 -7.07
C GLY A 251 9.35 -3.53 -8.10
N ALA A 252 9.94 -2.69 -8.94
CA ALA A 252 9.23 -2.12 -10.08
C ALA A 252 8.77 -3.25 -11.00
N LYS A 253 7.53 -3.20 -11.46
CA LYS A 253 7.11 -4.00 -12.62
C LYS A 253 7.94 -3.51 -13.81
N ASN A 254 8.91 -4.35 -14.28
CA ASN A 254 9.58 -4.13 -15.57
C ASN A 254 8.57 -4.29 -16.70
#